data_ffd3f651ba65a515d80eca07c0054b79
#
_entry.id   ffd3f651ba65a515d80eca07c0054b79
#
_cell.length_a   1.000
_cell.length_b   1.000
_cell.length_c   1.000
_cell.angle_alpha   90.00
_cell.angle_beta   90.00
_cell.angle_gamma   90.00
#
_symmetry.space_group_name_H-M   'P 1'
#
loop_
_entity.id
_entity.type
_entity.pdbx_description
1 polymer ?
#
loop_
_entity_poly.entity_id
_entity_poly.type
_entity_poly.pdbx_seq_one_letter_code
_entity_poly.pdbx_strand_id
1 'polypeptide(L)'
;MSGILRYGSYIPFYRLDRQVAGIGRGERAIASYDEDAASMAVEAGRQALGEARPDTLIFATTSPPYAEKLNAAAIAAALDLAPETRSLELGNNSRMGLAGLSLACDLAAAGRTALVCAGDVVIGAPGGARERDGGDAAVAFVTGPGDQAIARILGSASSTSEVLDVWRTPEERFARQWEERFGVEVLAPVSLDTAKRALAAAGVEPAALAKVVLDATNRRDVAEIPRALGLKSEQVLDPLVDSVGRAGVAHAGLLLAHALDTAAPGDLILVLSTADGCDALVLEVTPHIAAGRPPRSVAHWLASKRTDLPYNSYLKWRGILPFEPPR
;
A
#
# COMPACT_ATOMS: atom_id res chain seq x y z
N MET A 1 8.80 19.62 -11.46
CA MET A 1 8.09 18.32 -11.47
C MET A 1 8.85 17.35 -10.59
N SER A 2 8.12 16.50 -9.89
CA SER A 2 8.66 15.45 -9.01
C SER A 2 8.21 14.08 -9.50
N GLY A 3 8.77 13.03 -8.96
CA GLY A 3 8.35 11.68 -9.28
C GLY A 3 9.03 10.60 -8.44
N ILE A 4 8.72 9.37 -8.77
CA ILE A 4 9.30 8.17 -8.20
C ILE A 4 10.60 7.87 -8.95
N LEU A 5 11.69 7.71 -8.21
CA LEU A 5 13.01 7.34 -8.76
C LEU A 5 13.21 5.83 -8.75
N ARG A 6 12.78 5.18 -7.70
CA ARG A 6 12.91 3.73 -7.46
C ARG A 6 11.76 3.26 -6.56
N TYR A 7 11.51 1.96 -6.58
CA TYR A 7 10.55 1.32 -5.68
C TYR A 7 11.02 -0.06 -5.26
N GLY A 8 10.40 -0.60 -4.22
CA GLY A 8 10.58 -1.95 -3.75
C GLY A 8 9.31 -2.45 -3.09
N SER A 9 9.14 -3.75 -3.05
CA SER A 9 7.99 -4.38 -2.43
C SER A 9 8.41 -5.61 -1.63
N TYR A 10 7.61 -5.98 -0.65
CA TYR A 10 7.77 -7.21 0.10
C TYR A 10 6.41 -7.83 0.39
N ILE A 11 6.24 -9.10 0.05
CA ILE A 11 5.10 -9.91 0.46
C ILE A 11 5.66 -11.10 1.26
N PRO A 12 5.26 -11.30 2.51
CA PRO A 12 5.74 -12.39 3.37
C PRO A 12 5.66 -13.76 2.69
N PHE A 13 6.56 -14.64 3.08
CA PHE A 13 6.68 -15.97 2.46
C PHE A 13 5.47 -16.87 2.72
N TYR A 14 4.86 -16.78 3.90
CA TYR A 14 3.74 -17.64 4.27
C TYR A 14 2.42 -17.15 3.68
N ARG A 15 1.59 -18.11 3.26
CA ARG A 15 0.20 -17.92 2.84
C ARG A 15 -0.70 -18.78 3.70
N LEU A 16 -1.80 -18.19 4.15
CA LEU A 16 -2.93 -18.91 4.71
C LEU A 16 -3.91 -19.20 3.59
N ASP A 17 -4.13 -20.49 3.30
CA ASP A 17 -5.22 -20.91 2.41
C ASP A 17 -6.56 -20.66 3.12
N ARG A 18 -7.36 -19.76 2.56
CA ARG A 18 -8.63 -19.36 3.17
C ARG A 18 -9.67 -20.48 3.16
N GLN A 19 -9.62 -21.37 2.18
CA GLN A 19 -10.54 -22.50 2.09
C GLN A 19 -10.21 -23.56 3.17
N VAL A 20 -8.94 -23.87 3.35
CA VAL A 20 -8.48 -24.76 4.42
C VAL A 20 -8.75 -24.17 5.81
N ALA A 21 -8.61 -22.86 5.96
CA ALA A 21 -8.92 -22.16 7.19
C ALA A 21 -10.45 -21.97 7.44
N GLY A 22 -11.31 -22.29 6.47
CA GLY A 22 -12.77 -22.15 6.59
C GLY A 22 -13.27 -20.71 6.56
N ILE A 23 -12.46 -19.76 6.03
CA ILE A 23 -12.78 -18.31 6.04
C ILE A 23 -13.06 -17.74 4.64
N GLY A 24 -13.01 -18.54 3.58
CA GLY A 24 -13.30 -18.07 2.22
C GLY A 24 -12.54 -18.82 1.15
N ARG A 25 -12.28 -18.16 0.02
CA ARG A 25 -11.49 -18.69 -1.11
C ARG A 25 -10.22 -17.86 -1.30
N GLY A 26 -9.23 -18.45 -1.98
CA GLY A 26 -7.94 -17.81 -2.24
C GLY A 26 -7.00 -17.86 -1.05
N GLU A 27 -5.96 -17.04 -1.11
CA GLU A 27 -4.88 -17.01 -0.13
C GLU A 27 -4.78 -15.62 0.50
N ARG A 28 -4.18 -15.55 1.69
CA ARG A 28 -3.72 -14.30 2.27
C ARG A 28 -2.26 -14.40 2.69
N ALA A 29 -1.50 -13.36 2.45
CA ALA A 29 -0.13 -13.26 2.92
C ALA A 29 -0.10 -13.06 4.44
N ILE A 30 0.82 -13.76 5.10
CA ILE A 30 0.96 -13.76 6.56
C ILE A 30 2.43 -13.48 6.91
N ALA A 31 2.69 -12.37 7.58
CA ALA A 31 3.97 -12.12 8.24
C ALA A 31 4.27 -13.24 9.24
N SER A 32 5.49 -13.76 9.23
CA SER A 32 5.92 -14.82 10.13
C SER A 32 6.00 -14.32 11.58
N TYR A 33 6.34 -15.22 12.50
CA TYR A 33 6.42 -14.89 13.92
C TYR A 33 7.43 -13.76 14.23
N ASP A 34 8.49 -13.66 13.46
CA ASP A 34 9.59 -12.73 13.59
C ASP A 34 9.50 -11.52 12.64
N GLU A 35 8.38 -11.39 11.91
CA GLU A 35 8.10 -10.26 11.02
C GLU A 35 7.03 -9.33 11.60
N ASP A 36 7.22 -8.04 11.40
CA ASP A 36 6.28 -6.98 11.72
C ASP A 36 6.23 -5.92 10.59
N ALA A 37 5.38 -4.91 10.76
CA ALA A 37 5.25 -3.84 9.76
C ALA A 37 6.58 -3.11 9.48
N ALA A 38 7.43 -2.93 10.49
CA ALA A 38 8.71 -2.24 10.34
C ALA A 38 9.77 -3.12 9.66
N SER A 39 9.89 -4.38 10.05
CA SER A 39 10.85 -5.32 9.43
C SER A 39 10.51 -5.59 7.95
N MET A 40 9.23 -5.75 7.62
CA MET A 40 8.78 -5.84 6.23
C MET A 40 9.08 -4.55 5.44
N ALA A 41 8.88 -3.38 6.06
CA ALA A 41 9.19 -2.09 5.48
C ALA A 41 10.70 -1.91 5.22
N VAL A 42 11.56 -2.44 6.10
CA VAL A 42 13.02 -2.48 5.88
C VAL A 42 13.37 -3.29 4.63
N GLU A 43 12.76 -4.46 4.42
CA GLU A 43 13.05 -5.29 3.24
C GLU A 43 12.59 -4.59 1.94
N ALA A 44 11.40 -3.99 1.93
CA ALA A 44 10.94 -3.19 0.80
C ALA A 44 11.86 -1.97 0.57
N GLY A 45 12.26 -1.29 1.65
CA GLY A 45 13.16 -0.15 1.63
C GLY A 45 14.53 -0.47 1.06
N ARG A 46 15.12 -1.62 1.40
CA ARG A 46 16.40 -2.08 0.83
C ARG A 46 16.37 -2.20 -0.67
N GLN A 47 15.26 -2.68 -1.22
CA GLN A 47 15.11 -2.82 -2.67
C GLN A 47 14.91 -1.48 -3.36
N ALA A 48 14.20 -0.55 -2.71
CA ALA A 48 13.95 0.78 -3.24
C ALA A 48 15.17 1.70 -3.15
N LEU A 49 15.93 1.62 -2.04
CA LEU A 49 16.96 2.62 -1.70
C LEU A 49 18.08 2.70 -2.74
N GLY A 50 18.66 1.57 -3.17
CA GLY A 50 19.83 1.57 -4.04
C GLY A 50 20.94 2.44 -3.46
N GLU A 51 21.43 3.40 -4.23
CA GLU A 51 22.43 4.37 -3.83
C GLU A 51 21.85 5.71 -3.33
N ALA A 52 20.52 5.83 -3.25
CA ALA A 52 19.88 7.06 -2.84
C ALA A 52 20.23 7.41 -1.37
N ARG A 53 20.30 8.71 -1.11
CA ARG A 53 20.54 9.27 0.23
C ARG A 53 19.35 10.19 0.56
N PRO A 54 18.26 9.66 1.14
CA PRO A 54 17.07 10.43 1.39
C PRO A 54 17.28 11.45 2.52
N ASP A 55 16.82 12.67 2.32
CA ASP A 55 16.74 13.70 3.36
C ASP A 55 15.65 13.40 4.38
N THR A 56 14.64 12.63 3.96
CA THR A 56 13.46 12.32 4.77
C THR A 56 13.06 10.86 4.60
N LEU A 57 12.76 10.19 5.72
CA LEU A 57 12.08 8.90 5.78
C LEU A 57 10.66 9.11 6.29
N ILE A 58 9.68 8.62 5.55
CA ILE A 58 8.28 8.58 5.98
C ILE A 58 7.89 7.11 6.13
N PHE A 59 7.47 6.71 7.32
CA PHE A 59 6.91 5.38 7.56
C PHE A 59 5.41 5.46 7.78
N ALA A 60 4.64 4.76 6.97
CA ALA A 60 3.19 4.65 7.12
C ALA A 60 2.81 3.26 7.64
N THR A 61 1.98 3.21 8.68
CA THR A 61 1.46 1.94 9.25
C THR A 61 0.21 2.16 10.09
N THR A 62 -0.71 1.18 10.10
CA THR A 62 -1.81 1.08 11.08
C THR A 62 -1.55 0.02 12.15
N SER A 63 -0.40 -0.66 12.07
CA SER A 63 0.01 -1.73 12.97
C SER A 63 1.46 -1.56 13.45
N PRO A 64 1.78 -0.41 14.10
CA PRO A 64 3.15 -0.14 14.54
C PRO A 64 3.59 -1.20 15.57
N PRO A 65 4.84 -1.72 15.47
CA PRO A 65 5.37 -2.67 16.46
C PRO A 65 5.38 -2.10 17.89
N TYR A 66 5.63 -0.81 18.02
CA TYR A 66 5.63 -0.10 19.29
C TYR A 66 4.59 1.03 19.25
N ALA A 67 3.68 1.05 20.23
CA ALA A 67 2.64 2.08 20.34
C ALA A 67 3.21 3.46 20.64
N GLU A 68 4.26 3.52 21.48
CA GLU A 68 4.95 4.75 21.89
C GLU A 68 6.44 4.67 21.59
N LYS A 69 6.81 4.86 20.36
CA LYS A 69 8.19 4.94 19.87
C LYS A 69 8.17 5.44 18.43
N LEU A 70 9.18 6.16 18.01
CA LEU A 70 9.39 6.44 16.59
C LEU A 70 9.91 5.16 15.91
N ASN A 71 8.99 4.36 15.35
CA ASN A 71 9.34 3.11 14.66
C ASN A 71 10.15 3.37 13.39
N ALA A 72 9.92 4.49 12.72
CA ALA A 72 10.74 4.96 11.59
C ALA A 72 12.22 5.06 11.94
N ALA A 73 12.59 5.34 13.20
CA ALA A 73 14.00 5.36 13.61
C ALA A 73 14.64 3.97 13.55
N ALA A 74 13.88 2.89 13.82
CA ALA A 74 14.39 1.53 13.68
C ALA A 74 14.60 1.18 12.19
N ILE A 75 13.70 1.62 11.31
CA ILE A 75 13.85 1.47 9.86
C ILE A 75 15.07 2.24 9.35
N ALA A 76 15.25 3.51 9.79
CA ALA A 76 16.41 4.32 9.43
C ALA A 76 17.73 3.65 9.81
N ALA A 77 17.82 3.12 11.04
CA ALA A 77 18.99 2.39 11.51
C ALA A 77 19.24 1.10 10.73
N ALA A 78 18.18 0.32 10.42
CA ALA A 78 18.30 -0.94 9.69
C ALA A 78 18.68 -0.75 8.20
N LEU A 79 18.39 0.44 7.65
CA LEU A 79 18.74 0.84 6.28
C LEU A 79 20.05 1.65 6.23
N ASP A 80 20.73 1.84 7.36
CA ASP A 80 21.96 2.64 7.48
C ASP A 80 21.80 4.05 6.88
N LEU A 81 20.67 4.70 7.16
CA LEU A 81 20.43 6.07 6.74
C LEU A 81 21.25 7.04 7.58
N ALA A 82 21.60 8.17 6.98
CA ALA A 82 22.37 9.21 7.67
C ALA A 82 21.63 9.72 8.93
N PRO A 83 22.33 10.04 10.03
CA PRO A 83 21.71 10.54 11.26
C PRO A 83 20.88 11.83 11.07
N GLU A 84 21.20 12.61 10.05
CA GLU A 84 20.50 13.85 9.67
C GLU A 84 19.18 13.59 8.94
N THR A 85 18.90 12.33 8.53
CA THR A 85 17.65 11.96 7.86
C THR A 85 16.47 12.24 8.79
N ARG A 86 15.58 13.14 8.38
CA ARG A 86 14.34 13.42 9.11
C ARG A 86 13.43 12.21 9.04
N SER A 87 13.00 11.67 10.16
CA SER A 87 12.07 10.53 10.21
C SER A 87 10.70 10.95 10.71
N LEU A 88 9.65 10.52 9.99
CA LEU A 88 8.23 10.81 10.26
C LEU A 88 7.44 9.52 10.24
N GLU A 89 6.32 9.48 11.00
CA GLU A 89 5.34 8.40 10.93
C GLU A 89 3.96 8.94 10.58
N LEU A 90 3.26 8.19 9.70
CA LEU A 90 1.87 8.40 9.36
C LEU A 90 1.08 7.15 9.75
N GLY A 91 -0.09 7.31 10.36
CA GLY A 91 -0.82 6.16 10.88
C GLY A 91 -2.32 6.33 10.90
N ASN A 92 -2.97 5.38 11.56
CA ASN A 92 -4.39 5.35 11.91
C ASN A 92 -5.36 5.12 10.74
N ASN A 93 -4.92 5.17 9.49
CA ASN A 93 -5.79 5.01 8.33
C ASN A 93 -5.03 4.36 7.16
N SER A 94 -5.65 3.43 6.41
CA SER A 94 -5.01 2.73 5.29
C SER A 94 -4.58 3.66 4.14
N ARG A 95 -5.26 4.79 3.94
CA ARG A 95 -4.92 5.81 2.94
C ARG A 95 -3.55 6.47 3.18
N MET A 96 -3.03 6.41 4.40
CA MET A 96 -1.77 7.08 4.76
C MET A 96 -0.54 6.58 3.99
N GLY A 97 -0.59 5.42 3.38
CA GLY A 97 0.46 4.96 2.46
C GLY A 97 0.56 5.81 1.20
N LEU A 98 -0.57 6.06 0.53
CA LEU A 98 -0.61 6.92 -0.66
C LEU A 98 -0.45 8.40 -0.30
N ALA A 99 -1.02 8.85 0.82
CA ALA A 99 -0.81 10.20 1.34
C ALA A 99 0.68 10.47 1.62
N GLY A 100 1.40 9.50 2.19
CA GLY A 100 2.84 9.57 2.42
C GLY A 100 3.64 9.68 1.11
N LEU A 101 3.25 8.94 0.07
CA LEU A 101 3.86 9.07 -1.26
C LEU A 101 3.58 10.45 -1.88
N SER A 102 2.35 10.96 -1.76
CA SER A 102 2.00 12.31 -2.22
C SER A 102 2.84 13.37 -1.52
N LEU A 103 2.93 13.33 -0.19
CA LEU A 103 3.77 14.24 0.60
C LEU A 103 5.25 14.15 0.20
N ALA A 104 5.77 12.95 -0.06
CA ALA A 104 7.15 12.78 -0.52
C ALA A 104 7.37 13.38 -1.91
N CYS A 105 6.38 13.33 -2.79
CA CYS A 105 6.44 14.00 -4.09
C CYS A 105 6.41 15.53 -3.95
N ASP A 106 5.69 16.08 -2.98
CA ASP A 106 5.72 17.51 -2.67
C ASP A 106 7.10 17.95 -2.14
N LEU A 107 7.70 17.13 -1.26
CA LEU A 107 9.09 17.34 -0.82
C LEU A 107 10.08 17.29 -1.99
N ALA A 108 9.88 16.36 -2.92
CA ALA A 108 10.69 16.24 -4.13
C ALA A 108 10.54 17.45 -5.07
N ALA A 109 9.34 18.02 -5.18
CA ALA A 109 9.12 19.26 -5.91
C ALA A 109 9.86 20.46 -5.29
N ALA A 110 10.12 20.41 -3.97
CA ALA A 110 10.95 21.37 -3.23
C ALA A 110 12.46 21.01 -3.23
N GLY A 111 12.90 20.05 -4.07
CA GLY A 111 14.29 19.66 -4.22
C GLY A 111 14.83 18.70 -3.15
N ARG A 112 13.94 18.02 -2.42
CA ARG A 112 14.30 17.02 -1.41
C ARG A 112 14.17 15.61 -1.97
N THR A 113 14.96 14.68 -1.44
CA THR A 113 14.81 13.25 -1.70
C THR A 113 14.17 12.60 -0.49
N ALA A 114 13.10 11.83 -0.71
CA ALA A 114 12.44 11.12 0.38
C ALA A 114 12.34 9.62 0.10
N LEU A 115 12.46 8.82 1.16
CA LEU A 115 12.11 7.41 1.18
C LEU A 115 10.77 7.28 1.90
N VAL A 116 9.77 6.72 1.22
CA VAL A 116 8.49 6.35 1.83
C VAL A 116 8.46 4.84 1.98
N CYS A 117 8.23 4.36 3.19
CA CYS A 117 7.97 2.96 3.48
C CYS A 117 6.54 2.85 4.02
N ALA A 118 5.76 1.94 3.49
CA ALA A 118 4.44 1.61 4.01
C ALA A 118 4.37 0.11 4.28
N GLY A 119 3.91 -0.29 5.46
CA GLY A 119 3.82 -1.70 5.84
C GLY A 119 2.75 -1.95 6.89
N ASP A 120 2.00 -3.02 6.74
CA ASP A 120 0.98 -3.43 7.71
C ASP A 120 0.94 -4.95 7.93
N VAL A 121 0.65 -5.30 9.18
CA VAL A 121 0.19 -6.62 9.60
C VAL A 121 -1.30 -6.51 9.92
N VAL A 122 -2.14 -7.00 9.02
CA VAL A 122 -3.60 -6.82 9.12
C VAL A 122 -4.20 -7.91 10.01
N ILE A 123 -4.68 -7.50 11.18
CA ILE A 123 -5.33 -8.40 12.15
C ILE A 123 -6.85 -8.22 12.07
N GLY A 124 -7.57 -9.31 11.88
CA GLY A 124 -9.04 -9.38 11.93
C GLY A 124 -9.51 -10.33 13.03
N ALA A 125 -10.74 -10.14 13.49
CA ALA A 125 -11.39 -11.12 14.39
C ALA A 125 -11.53 -12.47 13.66
N PRO A 126 -11.30 -13.61 14.32
CA PRO A 126 -11.46 -14.93 13.73
C PRO A 126 -12.83 -15.12 13.05
N GLY A 127 -12.81 -15.53 11.79
CA GLY A 127 -14.01 -15.69 10.94
C GLY A 127 -14.59 -14.37 10.40
N GLY A 128 -14.03 -13.21 10.76
CA GLY A 128 -14.52 -11.90 10.32
C GLY A 128 -14.05 -11.51 8.91
N ALA A 129 -14.71 -10.49 8.32
CA ALA A 129 -14.38 -9.98 6.99
C ALA A 129 -12.93 -9.48 6.89
N ARG A 130 -12.43 -8.77 7.91
CA ARG A 130 -11.07 -8.26 7.94
C ARG A 130 -10.01 -9.38 8.01
N GLU A 131 -10.32 -10.50 8.67
CA GLU A 131 -9.46 -11.68 8.62
C GLU A 131 -9.48 -12.31 7.24
N ARG A 132 -10.68 -12.46 6.67
CA ARG A 132 -10.85 -13.07 5.35
C ARG A 132 -10.15 -12.28 4.25
N ASP A 133 -10.39 -10.97 4.18
CA ASP A 133 -9.96 -10.14 3.07
C ASP A 133 -8.62 -9.42 3.29
N GLY A 134 -8.10 -9.41 4.53
CA GLY A 134 -6.82 -8.81 4.87
C GLY A 134 -5.62 -9.65 4.45
N GLY A 135 -4.45 -9.03 4.41
CA GLY A 135 -3.15 -9.64 4.15
C GLY A 135 -2.03 -8.73 4.62
N ASP A 136 -0.82 -9.23 4.67
CA ASP A 136 0.34 -8.49 5.15
C ASP A 136 1.29 -8.22 3.99
N ALA A 137 1.81 -7.02 3.91
CA ALA A 137 2.84 -6.63 2.94
C ALA A 137 3.50 -5.31 3.33
N ALA A 138 4.57 -4.99 2.62
CA ALA A 138 5.20 -3.67 2.65
C ALA A 138 5.60 -3.23 1.23
N VAL A 139 5.73 -1.93 1.06
CA VAL A 139 6.19 -1.28 -0.15
C VAL A 139 7.04 -0.07 0.21
N ALA A 140 7.97 0.29 -0.65
CA ALA A 140 8.77 1.49 -0.48
C ALA A 140 8.98 2.21 -1.82
N PHE A 141 9.09 3.54 -1.75
CA PHE A 141 9.36 4.42 -2.89
C PHE A 141 10.42 5.44 -2.52
N VAL A 142 11.39 5.64 -3.40
CA VAL A 142 12.29 6.80 -3.36
C VAL A 142 11.74 7.84 -4.31
N THR A 143 11.52 9.07 -3.81
CA THR A 143 11.05 10.20 -4.62
C THR A 143 12.14 11.25 -4.77
N GLY A 144 12.09 11.99 -5.89
CA GLY A 144 13.08 13.03 -6.17
C GLY A 144 12.71 13.83 -7.41
N PRO A 145 13.70 14.53 -8.03
CA PRO A 145 13.48 15.35 -9.21
C PRO A 145 12.90 14.56 -10.39
N GLY A 146 11.96 15.18 -11.09
CA GLY A 146 11.20 14.51 -12.16
C GLY A 146 11.98 14.19 -13.44
N ASP A 147 13.13 14.82 -13.65
CA ASP A 147 14.03 14.54 -14.79
C ASP A 147 14.70 13.16 -14.69
N GLN A 148 14.89 12.65 -13.46
CA GLN A 148 15.46 11.34 -13.18
C GLN A 148 14.39 10.31 -12.81
N ALA A 149 13.13 10.72 -12.72
CA ALA A 149 12.06 9.85 -12.28
C ALA A 149 11.74 8.74 -13.28
N ILE A 150 11.46 7.54 -12.77
CA ILE A 150 10.89 6.41 -13.53
C ILE A 150 9.41 6.59 -13.81
N ALA A 151 8.73 7.35 -12.91
CA ALA A 151 7.34 7.77 -13.08
C ALA A 151 7.18 9.19 -12.52
N ARG A 152 6.73 10.12 -13.36
CA ARG A 152 6.49 11.52 -13.00
C ARG A 152 5.07 11.72 -12.52
N ILE A 153 4.87 12.56 -11.51
CA ILE A 153 3.54 12.99 -11.10
C ILE A 153 3.05 14.07 -12.05
N LEU A 154 1.93 13.80 -12.73
CA LEU A 154 1.27 14.75 -13.62
C LEU A 154 0.18 15.53 -12.90
N GLY A 155 -0.52 14.89 -11.96
CA GLY A 155 -1.60 15.51 -11.21
C GLY A 155 -1.91 14.74 -9.94
N SER A 156 -2.49 15.42 -8.98
CA SER A 156 -2.92 14.84 -7.70
C SER A 156 -4.18 15.52 -7.21
N ALA A 157 -4.96 14.82 -6.40
CA ALA A 157 -6.08 15.39 -5.68
C ALA A 157 -6.27 14.61 -4.36
N SER A 158 -6.80 15.29 -3.36
CA SER A 158 -7.18 14.71 -2.08
C SER A 158 -8.56 15.21 -1.67
N SER A 159 -9.31 14.34 -0.99
CA SER A 159 -10.56 14.67 -0.29
C SER A 159 -10.52 14.07 1.10
N THR A 160 -11.06 14.78 2.06
CA THR A 160 -11.29 14.27 3.41
C THR A 160 -12.78 14.22 3.67
N SER A 161 -13.26 13.09 4.20
CA SER A 161 -14.66 12.87 4.57
C SER A 161 -14.67 12.07 5.86
N GLU A 162 -15.36 12.56 6.88
CA GLU A 162 -15.51 11.83 8.14
C GLU A 162 -16.51 10.69 7.93
N VAL A 163 -16.03 9.45 8.02
CA VAL A 163 -16.83 8.24 7.81
C VAL A 163 -16.34 7.14 8.75
N LEU A 164 -17.20 6.67 9.64
CA LEU A 164 -16.89 5.52 10.49
C LEU A 164 -17.02 4.19 9.69
N ASP A 165 -16.19 4.02 8.64
CA ASP A 165 -16.16 2.79 7.85
C ASP A 165 -15.36 1.70 8.55
N VAL A 166 -14.12 2.00 8.97
CA VAL A 166 -13.28 1.10 9.77
C VAL A 166 -12.65 1.88 10.92
N TRP A 167 -12.87 1.43 12.14
CA TRP A 167 -12.30 2.09 13.32
C TRP A 167 -11.93 1.10 14.42
N ARG A 168 -11.04 1.51 15.30
CA ARG A 168 -10.64 0.76 16.50
C ARG A 168 -10.21 1.73 17.60
N THR A 169 -10.79 1.59 18.79
CA THR A 169 -10.28 2.30 19.98
C THR A 169 -9.04 1.58 20.55
N PRO A 170 -8.21 2.26 21.37
CA PRO A 170 -7.02 1.64 21.96
C PRO A 170 -7.30 0.38 22.79
N GLU A 171 -8.46 0.29 23.40
CA GLU A 171 -8.87 -0.84 24.25
C GLU A 171 -9.33 -2.05 23.43
N GLU A 172 -9.65 -1.85 22.16
CA GLU A 172 -10.15 -2.91 21.30
C GLU A 172 -9.00 -3.62 20.59
N ARG A 173 -9.07 -4.94 20.57
CA ARG A 173 -8.09 -5.75 19.87
C ARG A 173 -8.31 -5.76 18.35
N PHE A 174 -9.56 -5.78 17.92
CA PHE A 174 -9.94 -5.88 16.52
C PHE A 174 -10.65 -4.61 16.06
N ALA A 175 -10.34 -4.19 14.84
CA ALA A 175 -11.08 -3.09 14.24
C ALA A 175 -12.53 -3.51 13.98
N ARG A 176 -13.44 -2.57 14.20
CA ARG A 176 -14.82 -2.65 13.76
C ARG A 176 -14.91 -2.17 12.33
N GLN A 177 -15.88 -2.69 11.62
CA GLN A 177 -16.22 -2.27 10.27
C GLN A 177 -17.72 -2.06 10.18
N TRP A 178 -18.13 -0.96 9.58
CA TRP A 178 -19.53 -0.70 9.31
C TRP A 178 -20.06 -1.58 8.17
N GLU A 179 -21.37 -1.58 7.94
CA GLU A 179 -21.96 -2.31 6.84
C GLU A 179 -21.42 -1.78 5.49
N GLU A 180 -20.89 -2.66 4.68
CA GLU A 180 -20.27 -2.37 3.37
C GLU A 180 -21.11 -1.43 2.51
N ARG A 181 -22.43 -1.60 2.54
CA ARG A 181 -23.38 -0.80 1.77
C ARG A 181 -23.29 0.71 2.07
N PHE A 182 -23.16 1.09 3.32
CA PHE A 182 -23.09 2.51 3.72
C PHE A 182 -21.74 3.13 3.35
N GLY A 183 -20.65 2.39 3.48
CA GLY A 183 -19.33 2.84 3.03
C GLY A 183 -19.34 3.19 1.54
N VAL A 184 -19.91 2.31 0.70
CA VAL A 184 -20.05 2.55 -0.74
C VAL A 184 -20.84 3.83 -1.05
N GLU A 185 -22.00 4.01 -0.44
CA GLU A 185 -22.89 5.16 -0.69
C GLU A 185 -22.20 6.52 -0.39
N VAL A 186 -21.27 6.54 0.57
CA VAL A 186 -20.55 7.77 0.96
C VAL A 186 -19.21 7.89 0.26
N LEU A 187 -18.41 6.83 0.23
CA LEU A 187 -17.03 6.91 -0.25
C LEU A 187 -16.89 6.82 -1.76
N ALA A 188 -17.77 6.11 -2.48
CA ALA A 188 -17.66 6.01 -3.92
C ALA A 188 -17.83 7.36 -4.65
N PRO A 189 -18.82 8.22 -4.31
CA PRO A 189 -18.92 9.56 -4.90
C PRO A 189 -17.69 10.44 -4.61
N VAL A 190 -17.16 10.40 -3.38
CA VAL A 190 -15.96 11.15 -2.97
C VAL A 190 -14.74 10.69 -3.77
N SER A 191 -14.58 9.37 -3.93
CA SER A 191 -13.47 8.79 -4.68
C SER A 191 -13.56 9.14 -6.17
N LEU A 192 -14.75 9.09 -6.75
CA LEU A 192 -14.99 9.46 -8.14
C LEU A 192 -14.68 10.94 -8.40
N ASP A 193 -15.13 11.85 -7.51
CA ASP A 193 -14.81 13.27 -7.61
C ASP A 193 -13.30 13.51 -7.51
N THR A 194 -12.64 12.88 -6.54
CA THR A 194 -11.20 12.98 -6.35
C THR A 194 -10.43 12.48 -7.57
N ALA A 195 -10.84 11.35 -8.16
CA ALA A 195 -10.25 10.82 -9.38
C ALA A 195 -10.39 11.82 -10.55
N LYS A 196 -11.58 12.39 -10.75
CA LYS A 196 -11.82 13.37 -11.80
C LYS A 196 -10.97 14.63 -11.62
N ARG A 197 -10.82 15.12 -10.39
CA ARG A 197 -9.95 16.28 -10.09
C ARG A 197 -8.48 15.99 -10.36
N ALA A 198 -7.98 14.81 -9.99
CA ALA A 198 -6.61 14.41 -10.29
C ALA A 198 -6.35 14.29 -11.80
N LEU A 199 -7.28 13.68 -12.54
CA LEU A 199 -7.22 13.58 -14.00
C LEU A 199 -7.26 14.94 -14.67
N ALA A 200 -8.13 15.83 -14.22
CA ALA A 200 -8.21 17.21 -14.74
C ALA A 200 -6.92 18.01 -14.46
N ALA A 201 -6.35 17.86 -13.25
CA ALA A 201 -5.07 18.47 -12.90
C ALA A 201 -3.90 17.95 -13.76
N ALA A 202 -3.96 16.68 -14.17
CA ALA A 202 -2.98 16.05 -15.06
C ALA A 202 -3.23 16.36 -16.55
N GLY A 203 -4.40 16.86 -16.94
CA GLY A 203 -4.82 16.99 -18.34
C GLY A 203 -4.99 15.65 -19.05
N VAL A 204 -5.39 14.59 -18.32
CA VAL A 204 -5.49 13.23 -18.81
C VAL A 204 -6.95 12.78 -18.86
N GLU A 205 -7.35 12.23 -20.01
CA GLU A 205 -8.66 11.60 -20.17
C GLU A 205 -8.62 10.13 -19.68
N PRO A 206 -9.70 9.62 -19.07
CA PRO A 206 -9.74 8.22 -18.59
C PRO A 206 -9.40 7.18 -19.64
N ALA A 207 -9.78 7.40 -20.89
CA ALA A 207 -9.49 6.49 -22.02
C ALA A 207 -8.00 6.36 -22.34
N ALA A 208 -7.17 7.35 -21.96
CA ALA A 208 -5.72 7.35 -22.18
C ALA A 208 -4.95 6.57 -21.10
N LEU A 209 -5.60 6.19 -20.00
CA LEU A 209 -4.97 5.46 -18.92
C LEU A 209 -4.57 4.04 -19.37
N ALA A 210 -3.32 3.68 -19.18
CA ALA A 210 -2.83 2.32 -19.39
C ALA A 210 -3.25 1.41 -18.23
N LYS A 211 -3.18 1.91 -16.99
CA LYS A 211 -3.56 1.17 -15.78
C LYS A 211 -4.23 2.08 -14.74
N VAL A 212 -5.15 1.47 -14.01
CA VAL A 212 -5.82 2.08 -12.85
C VAL A 212 -5.66 1.16 -11.65
N VAL A 213 -5.08 1.70 -10.60
CA VAL A 213 -4.90 1.07 -9.30
C VAL A 213 -6.01 1.57 -8.38
N LEU A 214 -6.78 0.64 -7.82
CA LEU A 214 -7.88 0.93 -6.92
C LEU A 214 -7.67 0.22 -5.59
N ASP A 215 -7.41 0.98 -4.54
CA ASP A 215 -7.43 0.52 -3.16
C ASP A 215 -8.67 1.09 -2.47
N ALA A 216 -9.63 0.23 -2.22
CA ALA A 216 -10.87 0.57 -1.54
C ALA A 216 -11.22 -0.49 -0.50
N THR A 217 -11.91 -0.10 0.57
CA THR A 217 -12.25 -0.97 1.69
C THR A 217 -13.20 -2.10 1.32
N ASN A 218 -13.96 -1.95 0.23
CA ASN A 218 -14.89 -2.98 -0.21
C ASN A 218 -14.80 -3.27 -1.72
N ARG A 219 -15.32 -4.44 -2.13
CA ARG A 219 -15.26 -4.91 -3.52
C ARG A 219 -16.21 -4.14 -4.46
N ARG A 220 -17.26 -3.49 -3.93
CA ARG A 220 -18.23 -2.75 -4.75
C ARG A 220 -17.64 -1.44 -5.25
N ASP A 221 -16.89 -0.71 -4.41
CA ASP A 221 -16.19 0.52 -4.82
C ASP A 221 -15.24 0.24 -5.97
N VAL A 222 -14.53 -0.90 -5.91
CA VAL A 222 -13.63 -1.36 -6.99
C VAL A 222 -14.38 -1.58 -8.31
N ALA A 223 -15.66 -1.90 -8.27
CA ALA A 223 -16.47 -2.11 -9.48
C ALA A 223 -17.14 -0.82 -9.99
N GLU A 224 -17.57 0.06 -9.09
CA GLU A 224 -18.37 1.24 -9.45
C GLU A 224 -17.52 2.37 -10.02
N ILE A 225 -16.33 2.63 -9.45
CA ILE A 225 -15.45 3.71 -9.90
C ILE A 225 -15.00 3.53 -11.36
N PRO A 226 -14.51 2.37 -11.82
CA PRO A 226 -14.16 2.15 -13.21
C PRO A 226 -15.33 2.35 -14.16
N ARG A 227 -16.51 1.84 -13.79
CA ARG A 227 -17.73 2.00 -14.58
C ARG A 227 -18.12 3.47 -14.74
N ALA A 228 -18.06 4.25 -13.65
CA ALA A 228 -18.42 5.66 -13.67
C ALA A 228 -17.39 6.53 -14.42
N LEU A 229 -16.13 6.09 -14.54
CA LEU A 229 -15.08 6.69 -15.35
C LEU A 229 -15.06 6.20 -16.80
N GLY A 230 -15.90 5.22 -17.17
CA GLY A 230 -15.93 4.63 -18.51
C GLY A 230 -14.68 3.81 -18.85
N LEU A 231 -14.02 3.22 -17.85
CA LEU A 231 -12.82 2.42 -18.02
C LEU A 231 -13.16 1.03 -18.57
N LYS A 232 -12.25 0.50 -19.37
CA LYS A 232 -12.29 -0.90 -19.81
C LYS A 232 -11.68 -1.81 -18.73
N SER A 233 -12.07 -3.08 -18.74
CA SER A 233 -11.61 -4.07 -17.76
C SER A 233 -10.08 -4.26 -17.76
N GLU A 234 -9.46 -4.19 -18.94
CA GLU A 234 -8.01 -4.32 -19.10
C GLU A 234 -7.19 -3.15 -18.52
N GLN A 235 -7.83 -2.00 -18.30
CA GLN A 235 -7.20 -0.85 -17.63
C GLN A 235 -7.16 -1.03 -16.12
N VAL A 236 -8.09 -1.79 -15.54
CA VAL A 236 -8.18 -1.99 -14.09
C VAL A 236 -7.23 -3.10 -13.67
N LEU A 237 -6.31 -2.78 -12.75
CA LEU A 237 -5.39 -3.77 -12.22
C LEU A 237 -6.09 -4.74 -11.27
N ASP A 238 -5.71 -6.02 -11.31
CA ASP A 238 -6.16 -7.00 -10.30
C ASP A 238 -5.78 -6.50 -8.90
N PRO A 239 -6.74 -6.39 -7.97
CA PRO A 239 -6.48 -5.89 -6.62
C PRO A 239 -5.70 -6.88 -5.73
N LEU A 240 -5.29 -8.04 -6.23
CA LEU A 240 -4.52 -9.07 -5.51
C LEU A 240 -5.16 -9.57 -4.20
N VAL A 241 -6.45 -9.30 -3.99
CA VAL A 241 -7.15 -9.67 -2.75
C VAL A 241 -7.20 -11.19 -2.57
N ASP A 242 -7.29 -11.95 -3.68
CA ASP A 242 -7.39 -13.40 -3.63
C ASP A 242 -6.03 -14.13 -3.57
N SER A 243 -4.91 -13.40 -3.71
CA SER A 243 -3.54 -13.96 -3.67
C SER A 243 -2.68 -13.41 -2.52
N VAL A 244 -2.96 -12.19 -2.06
CA VAL A 244 -2.23 -11.51 -0.97
C VAL A 244 -3.18 -11.12 0.15
N GLY A 245 -4.33 -10.60 -0.18
CA GLY A 245 -5.22 -9.86 0.72
C GLY A 245 -4.99 -8.36 0.65
N ARG A 246 -5.84 -7.59 1.32
CA ARG A 246 -5.66 -6.13 1.46
C ARG A 246 -4.60 -5.84 2.51
N ALA A 247 -3.53 -5.23 2.09
CA ALA A 247 -2.33 -5.01 2.93
C ALA A 247 -2.34 -3.64 3.63
N GLY A 248 -3.50 -3.17 4.08
CA GLY A 248 -3.60 -1.90 4.82
C GLY A 248 -2.96 -0.74 4.08
N VAL A 249 -2.11 0.03 4.76
CA VAL A 249 -1.40 1.19 4.18
C VAL A 249 -0.50 0.84 3.01
N ALA A 250 -0.02 -0.40 2.92
CA ALA A 250 0.85 -0.84 1.83
C ALA A 250 0.09 -1.15 0.54
N HIS A 251 -1.25 -1.34 0.59
CA HIS A 251 -1.98 -1.96 -0.50
C HIS A 251 -1.96 -1.15 -1.80
N ALA A 252 -2.32 0.13 -1.77
CA ALA A 252 -2.27 1.00 -2.95
C ALA A 252 -0.86 1.06 -3.57
N GLY A 253 0.16 1.20 -2.72
CA GLY A 253 1.56 1.20 -3.14
C GLY A 253 2.03 -0.14 -3.72
N LEU A 254 1.61 -1.27 -3.14
CA LEU A 254 1.91 -2.60 -3.66
C LEU A 254 1.32 -2.80 -5.07
N LEU A 255 0.07 -2.38 -5.27
CA LEU A 255 -0.57 -2.42 -6.58
C LEU A 255 0.12 -1.47 -7.58
N LEU A 256 0.56 -0.28 -7.14
CA LEU A 256 1.36 0.62 -7.98
C LEU A 256 2.70 -0.02 -8.36
N ALA A 257 3.40 -0.63 -7.41
CA ALA A 257 4.64 -1.38 -7.69
C ALA A 257 4.40 -2.50 -8.72
N HIS A 258 3.29 -3.24 -8.58
CA HIS A 258 2.90 -4.27 -9.54
C HIS A 258 2.61 -3.70 -10.94
N ALA A 259 1.95 -2.55 -11.04
CA ALA A 259 1.76 -1.86 -12.32
C ALA A 259 3.11 -1.43 -12.95
N LEU A 260 4.02 -0.86 -12.15
CA LEU A 260 5.35 -0.42 -12.61
C LEU A 260 6.27 -1.58 -13.04
N ASP A 261 6.09 -2.79 -12.49
CA ASP A 261 6.86 -3.98 -12.89
C ASP A 261 6.75 -4.28 -14.40
N THR A 262 5.60 -3.98 -15.00
CA THR A 262 5.29 -4.30 -16.40
C THR A 262 5.07 -3.07 -17.28
N ALA A 263 5.05 -1.87 -16.69
CA ALA A 263 4.77 -0.62 -17.40
C ALA A 263 5.81 -0.30 -18.48
N ALA A 264 5.36 0.33 -19.55
CA ALA A 264 6.19 0.84 -20.64
C ALA A 264 6.32 2.38 -20.55
N PRO A 265 7.38 2.97 -21.12
CA PRO A 265 7.48 4.42 -21.27
C PRO A 265 6.26 5.02 -21.97
N GLY A 266 5.71 6.08 -21.39
CA GLY A 266 4.48 6.75 -21.87
C GLY A 266 3.19 6.21 -21.25
N ASP A 267 3.22 5.09 -20.52
CA ASP A 267 2.04 4.60 -19.81
C ASP A 267 1.57 5.62 -18.77
N LEU A 268 0.27 5.87 -18.76
CA LEU A 268 -0.40 6.70 -17.76
C LEU A 268 -1.09 5.82 -16.73
N ILE A 269 -0.81 6.08 -15.46
CA ILE A 269 -1.34 5.28 -14.33
C ILE A 269 -2.10 6.21 -13.38
N LEU A 270 -3.36 5.85 -13.09
CA LEU A 270 -4.15 6.46 -12.02
C LEU A 270 -4.09 5.56 -10.79
N VAL A 271 -3.78 6.13 -9.64
CA VAL A 271 -3.79 5.43 -8.34
C VAL A 271 -4.79 6.10 -7.43
N LEU A 272 -5.68 5.31 -6.83
CA LEU A 272 -6.66 5.74 -5.84
C LEU A 272 -6.50 4.93 -4.56
N SER A 273 -6.57 5.60 -3.41
CA SER A 273 -6.71 4.96 -2.09
C SER A 273 -7.82 5.64 -1.32
N THR A 274 -8.81 4.85 -0.88
CA THR A 274 -10.07 5.32 -0.29
C THR A 274 -10.20 4.83 1.14
N ALA A 275 -10.22 5.77 2.08
CA ALA A 275 -10.59 5.61 3.49
C ALA A 275 -10.67 6.98 4.16
N ASP A 276 -11.73 7.32 4.86
CA ASP A 276 -11.99 8.67 5.39
C ASP A 276 -11.78 9.78 4.35
N GLY A 277 -12.23 9.52 3.14
CA GLY A 277 -11.99 10.32 1.94
C GLY A 277 -11.23 9.54 0.87
N CYS A 278 -10.46 10.23 0.03
CA CYS A 278 -9.70 9.61 -1.06
C CYS A 278 -8.47 10.45 -1.41
N ASP A 279 -7.36 9.77 -1.69
CA ASP A 279 -6.20 10.34 -2.39
C ASP A 279 -6.09 9.75 -3.79
N ALA A 280 -5.72 10.60 -4.75
CA ALA A 280 -5.53 10.23 -6.14
C ALA A 280 -4.23 10.80 -6.69
N LEU A 281 -3.45 9.97 -7.40
CA LEU A 281 -2.25 10.36 -8.13
C LEU A 281 -2.38 9.91 -9.59
N VAL A 282 -1.99 10.78 -10.52
CA VAL A 282 -1.82 10.45 -11.94
C VAL A 282 -0.34 10.52 -12.28
N LEU A 283 0.21 9.42 -12.78
CA LEU A 283 1.63 9.28 -13.11
C LEU A 283 1.83 9.00 -14.60
N GLU A 284 2.94 9.49 -15.14
CA GLU A 284 3.46 9.11 -16.44
C GLU A 284 4.76 8.31 -16.27
N VAL A 285 4.81 7.13 -16.83
CA VAL A 285 6.00 6.28 -16.85
C VAL A 285 7.02 6.84 -17.85
N THR A 286 8.27 6.99 -17.41
CA THR A 286 9.33 7.59 -18.22
C THR A 286 10.22 6.51 -18.89
N PRO A 287 11.10 6.88 -19.85
CA PRO A 287 12.10 5.96 -20.38
C PRO A 287 13.09 5.40 -19.34
N HIS A 288 13.17 6.01 -18.16
CA HIS A 288 14.03 5.53 -17.06
C HIS A 288 13.48 4.32 -16.31
N ILE A 289 12.27 3.84 -16.63
CA ILE A 289 11.56 2.79 -15.86
C ILE A 289 12.43 1.55 -15.58
N ALA A 290 13.23 1.12 -16.56
CA ALA A 290 14.08 -0.06 -16.42
C ALA A 290 15.15 0.10 -15.32
N ALA A 291 15.69 1.31 -15.14
CA ALA A 291 16.75 1.59 -14.15
C ALA A 291 16.23 1.60 -12.70
N GLY A 292 14.94 1.86 -12.50
CA GLY A 292 14.35 1.92 -11.16
C GLY A 292 13.60 0.66 -10.72
N ARG A 293 13.50 -0.36 -11.59
CA ARG A 293 12.87 -1.63 -11.21
C ARG A 293 13.69 -2.38 -10.16
N PRO A 294 13.02 -2.93 -9.11
CA PRO A 294 13.71 -3.70 -8.10
C PRO A 294 14.18 -5.07 -8.65
N PRO A 295 15.17 -5.71 -8.03
CA PRO A 295 15.60 -7.05 -8.41
C PRO A 295 14.52 -8.11 -8.18
N ARG A 296 13.60 -7.86 -7.27
CA ARG A 296 12.45 -8.73 -6.96
C ARG A 296 11.16 -7.99 -7.22
N SER A 297 10.47 -8.35 -8.30
CA SER A 297 9.16 -7.81 -8.65
C SER A 297 8.05 -8.32 -7.72
N VAL A 298 6.86 -7.71 -7.79
CA VAL A 298 5.67 -8.25 -7.10
C VAL A 298 5.37 -9.67 -7.56
N ALA A 299 5.52 -9.97 -8.86
CA ALA A 299 5.34 -11.31 -9.40
C ALA A 299 6.32 -12.33 -8.78
N HIS A 300 7.57 -11.92 -8.50
CA HIS A 300 8.52 -12.77 -7.76
C HIS A 300 7.98 -13.14 -6.37
N TRP A 301 7.47 -12.16 -5.61
CA TRP A 301 6.92 -12.41 -4.28
C TRP A 301 5.64 -13.24 -4.29
N LEU A 302 4.81 -13.09 -5.32
CA LEU A 302 3.61 -13.92 -5.52
C LEU A 302 3.99 -15.39 -5.79
N ALA A 303 5.09 -15.63 -6.49
CA ALA A 303 5.60 -16.97 -6.78
C ALA A 303 6.40 -17.58 -5.61
N SER A 304 7.13 -16.75 -4.85
CA SER A 304 7.92 -17.17 -3.69
C SER A 304 7.04 -17.29 -2.46
N LYS A 305 6.41 -18.45 -2.27
CA LYS A 305 5.44 -18.65 -1.20
C LYS A 305 5.38 -20.07 -0.68
N ARG A 306 4.90 -20.18 0.55
CA ARG A 306 4.55 -21.43 1.22
C ARG A 306 3.08 -21.38 1.68
N THR A 307 2.27 -22.33 1.23
CA THR A 307 0.80 -22.29 1.36
C THR A 307 0.24 -23.25 2.41
N ASP A 308 1.10 -23.97 3.14
CA ASP A 308 0.71 -24.97 4.13
C ASP A 308 0.72 -24.44 5.58
N LEU A 309 0.58 -23.12 5.78
CA LEU A 309 0.49 -22.54 7.12
C LEU A 309 -0.79 -23.01 7.82
N PRO A 310 -0.69 -23.77 8.94
CA PRO A 310 -1.87 -24.17 9.68
C PRO A 310 -2.57 -22.96 10.31
N TYR A 311 -3.92 -22.98 10.33
CA TYR A 311 -4.70 -21.87 10.89
C TYR A 311 -4.39 -21.62 12.38
N ASN A 312 -4.17 -22.66 13.17
CA ASN A 312 -3.77 -22.51 14.57
C ASN A 312 -2.39 -21.84 14.74
N SER A 313 -1.45 -22.08 13.82
CA SER A 313 -0.14 -21.41 13.82
C SER A 313 -0.30 -19.91 13.51
N TYR A 314 -1.11 -19.57 12.51
CA TYR A 314 -1.47 -18.19 12.23
C TYR A 314 -2.08 -17.50 13.45
N LEU A 315 -3.06 -18.12 14.12
CA LEU A 315 -3.68 -17.54 15.32
C LEU A 315 -2.67 -17.31 16.47
N LYS A 316 -1.70 -18.21 16.62
CA LYS A 316 -0.59 -18.05 17.58
C LYS A 316 0.32 -16.91 17.20
N TRP A 317 0.76 -16.82 15.94
CA TRP A 317 1.62 -15.73 15.46
C TRP A 317 0.96 -14.35 15.59
N ARG A 318 -0.36 -14.29 15.50
CA ARG A 318 -1.13 -13.08 15.76
C ARG A 318 -1.43 -12.85 17.24
N GLY A 319 -0.93 -13.72 18.13
CA GLY A 319 -1.21 -13.65 19.55
C GLY A 319 -2.70 -13.83 19.90
N ILE A 320 -3.54 -14.30 18.96
CA ILE A 320 -4.99 -14.54 19.18
C ILE A 320 -5.18 -15.73 20.09
N LEU A 321 -4.41 -16.78 19.87
CA LEU A 321 -4.30 -17.91 20.80
C LEU A 321 -3.06 -17.71 21.69
N PRO A 322 -3.20 -17.87 23.01
CA PRO A 322 -2.02 -17.90 23.89
C PRO A 322 -1.14 -19.09 23.57
N PHE A 323 0.16 -18.88 23.58
CA PHE A 323 1.17 -19.94 23.50
C PHE A 323 2.36 -19.56 24.37
N GLU A 324 3.05 -20.58 24.88
CA GLU A 324 4.29 -20.35 25.59
C GLU A 324 5.36 -19.93 24.57
N PRO A 325 6.01 -18.76 24.74
CA PRO A 325 7.07 -18.35 23.82
C PRO A 325 8.23 -19.35 23.91
N PRO A 326 8.99 -19.55 22.85
CA PRO A 326 10.20 -20.37 22.90
C PRO A 326 11.14 -19.78 23.96
N ARG A 327 11.67 -20.64 24.80
CA ARG A 327 12.63 -20.31 25.85
C ARG A 327 14.00 -20.02 25.27
#